data_b0d2e386a39878120797ac28651784c3
#
_entry.id   b0d2e386a39878120797ac28651784c3
#
_cell.length_a   1.000
_cell.length_b   1.000
_cell.length_c   1.000
_cell.angle_alpha   90.00
_cell.angle_beta   90.00
_cell.angle_gamma   90.00
#
_symmetry.space_group_name_H-M   'P 1'
#
loop_
_entity.id
_entity.type
_entity.pdbx_description
1 polymer ?
#
loop_
_entity_poly.entity_id
_entity_poly.type
_entity_poly.pdbx_seq_one_letter_code
_entity_poly.pdbx_strand_id
1 'polypeptide(L)'
;MKRIALDVKHTAAAVGAAALLLPLAACGGSAEAGDGKTVTVTVGYQSKTINTVTAGTLLRSLGYFEKQLNALGDGTTYKVKWEDFATGAPITAQMTAGKIDIGSMGDFPLLINAARGKQLDQPTRLVSVTGYNLRGGLNTIVTAPDSKLASLTDLKGKKVSTSVGSAADGTLVRALQRAGLDPDKDIDKLNQQPAVGASALSAGSADALSQFVAWPGLLAFQGKAKALYDGAQLNLPTFHGVTARENFAKDRPAVLEAFLKAQAQATDYLDAHPVAAAESVAKATGLPAEVVYLYNGDHGISTFDPSVKPQLVAALKDDVSILEAAKLTGDVDVDSFVDDQYVKKALGASYGKRLAATPPPAASEVWPKGASETRSFTSPAQLLAYVAAHRDAVRAAYVPDATTGTLWFADKAVWVADGADLVPFVAPATAQAYIGAHSGARVITYAEALERAA
;
A
#
# COMPACT_ATOMS: atom_id res chain seq x y z
N MET A 1 52.10 -27.85 -30.32
CA MET A 1 53.38 -28.24 -29.72
C MET A 1 53.46 -27.84 -28.28
N LYS A 2 53.90 -28.75 -27.43
CA LYS A 2 54.22 -28.68 -25.98
C LYS A 2 53.06 -28.57 -24.99
N ARG A 3 52.64 -29.76 -24.50
CA ARG A 3 52.00 -30.03 -23.23
C ARG A 3 53.06 -29.85 -22.13
N ILE A 4 52.68 -29.20 -21.02
CA ILE A 4 53.42 -29.28 -19.76
C ILE A 4 52.48 -29.92 -18.73
N ALA A 5 52.86 -31.12 -18.29
CA ALA A 5 52.27 -31.82 -17.15
C ALA A 5 53.00 -31.35 -15.88
N LEU A 6 52.23 -31.10 -14.81
CA LEU A 6 52.79 -30.92 -13.47
C LEU A 6 52.24 -32.01 -12.56
N ASP A 7 53.20 -32.80 -12.07
CA ASP A 7 53.07 -33.83 -11.05
C ASP A 7 52.65 -33.22 -9.68
N VAL A 8 51.68 -33.86 -9.04
CA VAL A 8 51.37 -33.59 -7.62
C VAL A 8 51.72 -34.81 -6.82
N LYS A 9 52.78 -34.70 -6.02
CA LYS A 9 53.20 -35.69 -5.04
C LYS A 9 52.30 -35.64 -3.81
N HIS A 10 51.78 -36.81 -3.42
CA HIS A 10 51.09 -37.04 -2.18
C HIS A 10 52.08 -37.10 -1.03
N THR A 11 51.85 -36.34 0.02
CA THR A 11 52.45 -36.56 1.38
C THR A 11 51.34 -36.77 2.38
N ALA A 12 51.23 -37.98 2.87
CA ALA A 12 50.41 -38.38 3.99
C ALA A 12 51.13 -38.01 5.27
N ALA A 13 50.48 -37.30 6.19
CA ALA A 13 50.90 -37.12 7.57
C ALA A 13 49.77 -37.56 8.50
N ALA A 14 49.98 -38.65 9.17
CA ALA A 14 49.16 -39.13 10.27
C ALA A 14 49.51 -38.33 11.55
N VAL A 15 48.52 -37.79 12.26
CA VAL A 15 48.69 -37.28 13.61
C VAL A 15 47.52 -37.76 14.47
N GLY A 16 47.93 -38.32 15.62
CA GLY A 16 47.17 -39.15 16.52
C GLY A 16 46.08 -38.44 17.33
N ALA A 17 45.16 -39.27 17.76
CA ALA A 17 44.10 -38.94 18.71
C ALA A 17 44.67 -38.81 20.13
N ALA A 18 44.49 -37.66 20.76
CA ALA A 18 44.62 -37.48 22.19
C ALA A 18 43.25 -37.16 22.79
N ALA A 19 42.66 -38.15 23.44
CA ALA A 19 41.44 -37.98 24.25
C ALA A 19 41.76 -37.21 25.55
N LEU A 20 41.23 -36.04 25.71
CA LEU A 20 41.21 -35.27 26.97
C LEU A 20 39.83 -35.42 27.61
N LEU A 21 39.79 -36.28 28.65
CA LEU A 21 38.68 -36.36 29.60
C LEU A 21 38.78 -35.17 30.57
N LEU A 22 37.82 -34.27 30.51
CA LEU A 22 37.61 -33.22 31.52
C LEU A 22 36.50 -33.64 32.48
N PRO A 23 36.67 -33.44 33.80
CA PRO A 23 35.67 -33.85 34.78
C PRO A 23 34.47 -32.88 34.79
N LEU A 24 33.25 -33.42 34.87
CA LEU A 24 32.05 -32.68 35.23
C LEU A 24 32.17 -32.20 36.69
N ALA A 25 32.44 -30.93 36.86
CA ALA A 25 32.20 -30.25 38.12
C ALA A 25 30.71 -29.85 38.20
N ALA A 26 29.95 -30.59 38.98
CA ALA A 26 28.61 -30.20 39.39
C ALA A 26 28.72 -29.01 40.35
N CYS A 27 28.48 -27.78 39.83
CA CYS A 27 28.15 -26.65 40.70
C CYS A 27 26.63 -26.55 40.75
N GLY A 28 26.08 -26.95 41.89
CA GLY A 28 24.73 -26.60 42.30
C GLY A 28 24.61 -25.08 42.42
N GLY A 29 23.98 -24.45 41.46
CA GLY A 29 23.53 -23.06 41.50
C GLY A 29 22.01 -23.07 41.54
N SER A 30 21.46 -22.43 42.56
CA SER A 30 20.06 -22.19 42.81
C SER A 30 19.31 -21.87 41.55
N ALA A 31 18.29 -22.68 41.24
CA ALA A 31 17.33 -22.43 40.19
C ALA A 31 16.62 -21.11 40.53
N GLU A 32 16.97 -20.04 39.83
CA GLU A 32 16.06 -18.90 39.65
C GLU A 32 14.89 -19.39 38.80
N ALA A 33 13.73 -19.44 39.44
CA ALA A 33 12.46 -19.70 38.81
C ALA A 33 12.15 -18.54 37.84
N GLY A 34 12.44 -18.73 36.56
CA GLY A 34 12.24 -17.74 35.50
C GLY A 34 12.18 -18.38 34.11
N ASP A 35 11.61 -19.60 34.01
CA ASP A 35 11.37 -20.21 32.67
C ASP A 35 10.00 -19.77 32.09
N GLY A 36 9.85 -18.45 31.98
CA GLY A 36 8.73 -17.88 31.25
C GLY A 36 8.81 -18.27 29.77
N LYS A 37 7.79 -18.97 29.28
CA LYS A 37 7.66 -19.35 27.86
C LYS A 37 7.81 -18.10 26.97
N THR A 38 8.87 -18.04 26.19
CA THR A 38 9.05 -16.96 25.21
C THR A 38 8.43 -17.37 23.86
N VAL A 39 7.61 -16.50 23.28
CA VAL A 39 6.99 -16.67 21.97
C VAL A 39 7.35 -15.50 21.07
N THR A 40 7.93 -15.80 19.91
CA THR A 40 8.17 -14.79 18.88
C THR A 40 6.99 -14.79 17.90
N VAL A 41 6.45 -13.60 17.62
CA VAL A 41 5.42 -13.36 16.60
C VAL A 41 6.05 -12.53 15.48
N THR A 42 6.06 -13.06 14.27
CA THR A 42 6.66 -12.35 13.11
C THR A 42 5.58 -11.72 12.26
N VAL A 43 5.69 -10.40 12.06
CA VAL A 43 4.78 -9.59 11.26
C VAL A 43 5.49 -9.06 10.02
N GLY A 44 4.99 -9.45 8.82
CA GLY A 44 5.46 -8.93 7.54
C GLY A 44 4.63 -7.72 7.10
N TYR A 45 5.27 -6.62 6.77
CA TYR A 45 4.60 -5.40 6.34
C TYR A 45 5.36 -4.68 5.20
N GLN A 46 4.78 -3.61 4.66
CA GLN A 46 5.33 -2.86 3.54
C GLN A 46 5.39 -1.37 3.94
N SER A 47 6.54 -0.88 4.39
CA SER A 47 6.65 0.48 4.94
C SER A 47 6.28 1.59 3.93
N LYS A 48 6.61 1.39 2.65
CA LYS A 48 6.32 2.37 1.59
C LYS A 48 4.96 2.18 0.90
N THR A 49 4.22 1.15 1.27
CA THR A 49 2.83 0.94 0.85
C THR A 49 1.91 1.44 1.96
N ILE A 50 1.75 2.77 2.01
CA ILE A 50 1.24 3.46 3.21
C ILE A 50 -0.24 3.27 3.51
N ASN A 51 -1.01 2.60 2.68
CA ASN A 51 -2.36 2.16 3.03
C ASN A 51 -2.39 0.88 3.89
N THR A 52 -1.21 0.35 4.27
CA THR A 52 -1.08 -0.74 5.27
C THR A 52 -0.61 -0.24 6.64
N VAL A 53 -0.47 1.06 6.85
CA VAL A 53 0.19 1.63 8.05
C VAL A 53 -0.45 1.20 9.36
N THR A 54 -1.76 0.99 9.41
CA THR A 54 -2.49 0.56 10.61
C THR A 54 -2.24 -0.90 11.00
N ALA A 55 -1.66 -1.69 10.10
CA ALA A 55 -1.18 -3.05 10.37
C ALA A 55 0.35 -3.18 10.21
N GLY A 56 1.06 -2.07 10.07
CA GLY A 56 2.50 -2.02 9.83
C GLY A 56 3.17 -0.81 10.49
N THR A 57 3.61 0.14 9.68
CA THR A 57 4.49 1.24 10.11
C THR A 57 3.94 2.06 11.27
N LEU A 58 2.70 2.52 11.21
CA LEU A 58 2.07 3.32 12.27
C LEU A 58 1.84 2.47 13.52
N LEU A 59 1.25 1.27 13.37
CA LEU A 59 1.02 0.34 14.46
C LEU A 59 2.31 0.03 15.23
N ARG A 60 3.40 -0.26 14.51
CA ARG A 60 4.72 -0.48 15.07
C ARG A 60 5.23 0.76 15.81
N SER A 61 5.13 1.95 15.20
CA SER A 61 5.59 3.21 15.80
C SER A 61 4.87 3.56 17.10
N LEU A 62 3.58 3.21 17.22
CA LEU A 62 2.75 3.43 18.40
C LEU A 62 2.96 2.36 19.49
N GLY A 63 3.57 1.20 19.14
CA GLY A 63 3.82 0.08 20.07
C GLY A 63 2.53 -0.55 20.61
N TYR A 64 1.42 -0.42 19.87
CA TYR A 64 0.12 -0.89 20.37
C TYR A 64 0.02 -2.42 20.40
N PHE A 65 0.68 -3.12 19.46
CA PHE A 65 0.64 -4.58 19.46
C PHE A 65 1.38 -5.15 20.66
N GLU A 66 2.57 -4.64 20.97
CA GLU A 66 3.34 -5.04 22.14
C GLU A 66 2.57 -4.76 23.44
N LYS A 67 1.86 -3.64 23.53
CA LYS A 67 0.98 -3.33 24.66
C LYS A 67 -0.17 -4.33 24.81
N GLN A 68 -0.83 -4.68 23.70
CA GLN A 68 -1.93 -5.67 23.70
C GLN A 68 -1.43 -7.07 24.07
N LEU A 69 -0.24 -7.47 23.62
CA LEU A 69 0.36 -8.74 24.00
C LEU A 69 0.68 -8.81 25.50
N ASN A 70 1.27 -7.75 26.06
CA ASN A 70 1.54 -7.66 27.50
C ASN A 70 0.26 -7.71 28.35
N ALA A 71 -0.84 -7.19 27.81
CA ALA A 71 -2.15 -7.20 28.49
C ALA A 71 -2.82 -8.59 28.51
N LEU A 72 -2.32 -9.59 27.77
CA LEU A 72 -2.85 -10.96 27.84
C LEU A 72 -2.64 -11.58 29.21
N GLY A 73 -1.55 -11.27 29.91
CA GLY A 73 -1.32 -11.69 31.29
C GLY A 73 -1.23 -13.21 31.48
N ASP A 74 -0.90 -13.97 30.44
CA ASP A 74 -0.89 -15.43 30.41
C ASP A 74 0.45 -16.07 30.85
N GLY A 75 1.35 -15.26 31.40
CA GLY A 75 2.68 -15.70 31.81
C GLY A 75 3.67 -15.93 30.67
N THR A 76 3.27 -15.61 29.42
CA THR A 76 4.14 -15.74 28.24
C THR A 76 4.85 -14.42 27.95
N THR A 77 6.16 -14.48 27.71
CA THR A 77 6.92 -13.33 27.17
C THR A 77 6.79 -13.30 25.66
N TYR A 78 6.12 -12.29 25.13
CA TYR A 78 5.99 -12.11 23.68
C TYR A 78 7.09 -11.21 23.13
N LYS A 79 7.68 -11.62 21.99
CA LYS A 79 8.61 -10.81 21.19
C LYS A 79 8.02 -10.60 19.81
N VAL A 80 7.86 -9.35 19.38
CA VAL A 80 7.38 -9.04 18.02
C VAL A 80 8.60 -8.81 17.13
N LYS A 81 8.65 -9.54 16.01
CA LYS A 81 9.63 -9.35 14.95
C LYS A 81 8.92 -8.71 13.76
N TRP A 82 9.27 -7.47 13.44
CA TRP A 82 8.75 -6.74 12.29
C TRP A 82 9.67 -6.89 11.09
N GLU A 83 9.16 -7.38 9.95
CA GLU A 83 9.90 -7.55 8.70
C GLU A 83 9.30 -6.68 7.61
N ASP A 84 10.13 -5.77 7.04
CA ASP A 84 9.72 -4.82 6.01
C ASP A 84 10.06 -5.33 4.61
N PHE A 85 9.10 -5.23 3.70
CA PHE A 85 9.20 -5.70 2.31
C PHE A 85 8.73 -4.64 1.34
N ALA A 86 9.27 -4.65 0.11
CA ALA A 86 8.88 -3.71 -0.93
C ALA A 86 7.50 -4.04 -1.55
N THR A 87 7.09 -5.33 -1.55
CA THR A 87 5.86 -5.84 -2.17
C THR A 87 5.31 -7.04 -1.40
N GLY A 88 4.09 -7.49 -1.75
CA GLY A 88 3.45 -8.65 -1.10
C GLY A 88 4.06 -10.00 -1.46
N ALA A 89 4.73 -10.14 -2.60
CA ALA A 89 5.25 -11.45 -3.05
C ALA A 89 6.30 -12.05 -2.09
N PRO A 90 7.29 -11.30 -1.56
CA PRO A 90 8.20 -11.83 -0.53
C PRO A 90 7.48 -12.18 0.78
N ILE A 91 6.44 -11.43 1.18
CA ILE A 91 5.63 -11.77 2.36
C ILE A 91 4.97 -13.13 2.15
N THR A 92 4.33 -13.35 0.99
CA THR A 92 3.74 -14.64 0.63
C THR A 92 4.76 -15.79 0.73
N ALA A 93 5.95 -15.62 0.16
CA ALA A 93 7.01 -16.64 0.21
C ALA A 93 7.45 -16.96 1.65
N GLN A 94 7.56 -15.96 2.51
CA GLN A 94 7.93 -16.16 3.92
C GLN A 94 6.78 -16.76 4.74
N MET A 95 5.52 -16.40 4.46
CA MET A 95 4.35 -17.01 5.12
C MET A 95 4.22 -18.50 4.79
N THR A 96 4.35 -18.86 3.52
CA THR A 96 4.30 -20.27 3.07
C THR A 96 5.51 -21.09 3.54
N ALA A 97 6.63 -20.44 3.87
CA ALA A 97 7.77 -21.05 4.52
C ALA A 97 7.67 -21.12 6.06
N GLY A 98 6.54 -20.67 6.65
CA GLY A 98 6.32 -20.67 8.09
C GLY A 98 7.10 -19.62 8.87
N LYS A 99 7.71 -18.62 8.20
CA LYS A 99 8.60 -17.63 8.83
C LYS A 99 7.89 -16.33 9.23
N ILE A 100 6.75 -16.03 8.61
CA ILE A 100 5.88 -14.90 8.93
C ILE A 100 4.54 -15.46 9.39
N ASP A 101 4.02 -14.96 10.51
CA ASP A 101 2.75 -15.38 11.09
C ASP A 101 1.57 -14.54 10.58
N ILE A 102 1.79 -13.22 10.52
CA ILE A 102 0.80 -12.22 10.10
C ILE A 102 1.44 -11.36 9.00
N GLY A 103 0.74 -11.16 7.87
CA GLY A 103 1.21 -10.33 6.77
C GLY A 103 0.17 -9.32 6.33
N SER A 104 0.59 -8.14 5.81
CA SER A 104 -0.31 -7.18 5.20
C SER A 104 0.09 -6.89 3.76
N MET A 105 -0.89 -6.95 2.83
CA MET A 105 -0.65 -6.80 1.40
C MET A 105 -1.92 -6.40 0.64
N GLY A 106 -1.77 -6.01 -0.62
CA GLY A 106 -2.89 -5.64 -1.50
C GLY A 106 -3.75 -6.83 -1.90
N ASP A 107 -4.91 -6.54 -2.48
CA ASP A 107 -5.93 -7.48 -2.93
C ASP A 107 -5.37 -8.60 -3.84
N PHE A 108 -4.68 -8.25 -4.92
CA PHE A 108 -4.05 -9.23 -5.83
C PHE A 108 -3.01 -10.12 -5.12
N PRO A 109 -2.03 -9.57 -4.37
CA PRO A 109 -1.14 -10.37 -3.54
C PRO A 109 -1.84 -11.25 -2.49
N LEU A 110 -2.99 -10.82 -1.93
CA LEU A 110 -3.78 -11.64 -1.01
C LEU A 110 -4.31 -12.91 -1.69
N LEU A 111 -4.83 -12.80 -2.93
CA LEU A 111 -5.28 -13.96 -3.70
C LEU A 111 -4.13 -14.90 -4.06
N ILE A 112 -2.97 -14.35 -4.47
CA ILE A 112 -1.77 -15.15 -4.73
C ILE A 112 -1.30 -15.86 -3.45
N ASN A 113 -1.38 -15.17 -2.30
CA ASN A 113 -1.06 -15.74 -1.00
C ASN A 113 -2.00 -16.90 -0.64
N ALA A 114 -3.31 -16.73 -0.84
CA ALA A 114 -4.31 -17.78 -0.61
C ALA A 114 -4.04 -19.02 -1.47
N ALA A 115 -3.84 -18.82 -2.79
CA ALA A 115 -3.57 -19.90 -3.72
C ALA A 115 -2.27 -20.66 -3.39
N ARG A 116 -1.20 -19.93 -3.11
CA ARG A 116 0.10 -20.51 -2.76
C ARG A 116 0.06 -21.23 -1.42
N GLY A 117 -0.62 -20.64 -0.43
CA GLY A 117 -0.81 -21.28 0.87
C GLY A 117 -1.54 -22.61 0.75
N LYS A 118 -2.63 -22.66 -0.03
CA LYS A 118 -3.36 -23.89 -0.33
C LYS A 118 -2.48 -24.91 -1.05
N GLN A 119 -1.76 -24.50 -2.09
CA GLN A 119 -0.88 -25.37 -2.89
C GLN A 119 0.23 -26.04 -2.06
N LEU A 120 0.76 -25.32 -1.06
CA LEU A 120 1.90 -25.77 -0.26
C LEU A 120 1.50 -26.34 1.10
N ASP A 121 0.20 -26.59 1.33
CA ASP A 121 -0.36 -27.05 2.62
C ASP A 121 0.02 -26.11 3.79
N GLN A 122 0.05 -24.83 3.50
CA GLN A 122 0.26 -23.72 4.45
C GLN A 122 -0.82 -22.65 4.26
N PRO A 123 -2.10 -23.01 4.50
CA PRO A 123 -3.21 -22.12 4.22
C PRO A 123 -3.13 -20.85 5.08
N THR A 124 -3.63 -19.77 4.47
CA THR A 124 -3.75 -18.45 5.10
C THR A 124 -5.19 -17.98 5.07
N ARG A 125 -5.53 -17.02 5.91
CA ARG A 125 -6.86 -16.41 5.99
C ARG A 125 -6.75 -14.89 5.97
N LEU A 126 -7.61 -14.23 5.19
CA LEU A 126 -7.83 -12.79 5.28
C LEU A 126 -8.65 -12.50 6.55
N VAL A 127 -8.05 -11.83 7.52
CA VAL A 127 -8.63 -11.63 8.86
C VAL A 127 -9.07 -10.20 9.14
N SER A 128 -8.60 -9.22 8.38
CA SER A 128 -9.06 -7.82 8.45
C SER A 128 -8.64 -7.03 7.20
N VAL A 129 -9.18 -5.82 7.06
CA VAL A 129 -8.81 -4.84 6.04
C VAL A 129 -7.94 -3.73 6.67
N THR A 130 -7.13 -3.05 5.88
CA THR A 130 -6.39 -1.85 6.29
C THR A 130 -6.93 -0.63 5.56
N GLY A 131 -6.19 -0.08 4.59
CA GLY A 131 -6.66 1.01 3.75
C GLY A 131 -7.32 0.52 2.48
N TYR A 132 -8.45 1.12 2.10
CA TYR A 132 -9.19 0.80 0.88
C TYR A 132 -9.66 2.07 0.17
N ASN A 133 -10.00 1.94 -1.11
CA ASN A 133 -10.72 2.94 -1.89
C ASN A 133 -11.80 2.24 -2.72
N LEU A 134 -13.06 2.68 -2.58
CA LEU A 134 -14.20 2.01 -3.21
C LEU A 134 -14.29 2.19 -4.72
N ARG A 135 -13.48 3.09 -5.29
CA ARG A 135 -13.44 3.36 -6.73
C ARG A 135 -12.16 2.89 -7.43
N GLY A 136 -11.08 2.57 -6.67
CA GLY A 136 -9.79 2.14 -7.21
C GLY A 136 -8.69 3.19 -7.22
N GLY A 137 -8.88 4.35 -6.56
CA GLY A 137 -7.93 5.46 -6.54
C GLY A 137 -6.59 5.20 -5.85
N LEU A 138 -6.39 4.00 -5.27
CA LEU A 138 -5.10 3.60 -4.70
C LEU A 138 -4.00 3.37 -5.76
N ASN A 139 -4.39 3.20 -7.03
CA ASN A 139 -3.49 2.89 -8.13
C ASN A 139 -3.59 3.97 -9.21
N THR A 140 -2.47 4.39 -9.74
CA THR A 140 -2.39 5.45 -10.76
C THR A 140 -1.34 5.09 -11.80
N ILE A 141 -1.65 5.33 -13.08
CA ILE A 141 -0.65 5.28 -14.15
C ILE A 141 -0.08 6.68 -14.31
N VAL A 142 1.24 6.79 -14.26
CA VAL A 142 1.97 8.06 -14.39
C VAL A 142 2.95 8.01 -15.55
N THR A 143 3.28 9.18 -16.09
CA THR A 143 4.28 9.37 -17.16
C THR A 143 5.30 10.43 -16.73
N ALA A 144 6.41 10.55 -17.47
CA ALA A 144 7.36 11.64 -17.27
C ALA A 144 6.67 13.02 -17.41
N PRO A 145 7.13 14.06 -16.73
CA PRO A 145 6.47 15.38 -16.72
C PRO A 145 6.32 15.99 -18.12
N ASP A 146 7.31 15.79 -18.99
CA ASP A 146 7.38 16.29 -20.38
C ASP A 146 6.76 15.33 -21.41
N SER A 147 6.27 14.16 -20.99
CA SER A 147 5.62 13.17 -21.84
C SER A 147 4.45 13.79 -22.62
N LYS A 148 4.29 13.37 -23.87
CA LYS A 148 3.16 13.76 -24.74
C LYS A 148 1.98 12.80 -24.66
N LEU A 149 2.12 11.70 -23.89
CA LEU A 149 1.01 10.78 -23.67
C LEU A 149 -0.09 11.49 -22.89
N ALA A 150 -1.33 11.44 -23.39
CA ALA A 150 -2.49 12.11 -22.83
C ALA A 150 -3.64 11.16 -22.47
N SER A 151 -3.59 9.91 -22.98
CA SER A 151 -4.63 8.91 -22.79
C SER A 151 -4.05 7.50 -22.71
N LEU A 152 -4.86 6.52 -22.29
CA LEU A 152 -4.46 5.11 -22.27
C LEU A 152 -4.16 4.56 -23.67
N THR A 153 -4.85 5.04 -24.71
CA THR A 153 -4.63 4.57 -26.09
C THR A 153 -3.25 4.94 -26.63
N ASP A 154 -2.62 5.99 -26.07
CA ASP A 154 -1.27 6.40 -26.41
C ASP A 154 -0.20 5.43 -25.89
N LEU A 155 -0.58 4.50 -25.00
CA LEU A 155 0.31 3.47 -24.48
C LEU A 155 0.57 2.35 -25.50
N LYS A 156 -0.15 2.30 -26.63
CA LYS A 156 0.09 1.30 -27.66
C LYS A 156 1.53 1.34 -28.17
N GLY A 157 2.22 0.19 -28.09
CA GLY A 157 3.64 0.05 -28.45
C GLY A 157 4.63 0.69 -27.47
N LYS A 158 4.17 1.09 -26.28
CA LYS A 158 5.00 1.73 -25.26
C LYS A 158 5.47 0.74 -24.18
N LYS A 159 6.59 1.09 -23.55
CA LYS A 159 7.13 0.38 -22.38
C LYS A 159 6.45 0.84 -21.12
N VAL A 160 5.68 -0.05 -20.50
CA VAL A 160 4.93 0.24 -19.26
C VAL A 160 5.48 -0.60 -18.13
N SER A 161 6.09 0.08 -17.15
CA SER A 161 6.58 -0.58 -15.93
C SER A 161 5.45 -0.81 -14.95
N THR A 162 5.38 -2.01 -14.37
CA THR A 162 4.47 -2.35 -13.27
C THR A 162 5.08 -3.48 -12.44
N SER A 163 4.61 -3.67 -11.21
CA SER A 163 4.92 -4.86 -10.40
C SER A 163 3.89 -5.93 -10.69
N VAL A 164 4.21 -6.87 -11.59
CA VAL A 164 3.28 -7.92 -12.03
C VAL A 164 2.71 -8.69 -10.83
N GLY A 165 1.39 -8.89 -10.82
CA GLY A 165 0.65 -9.52 -9.73
C GLY A 165 0.34 -8.58 -8.56
N SER A 166 0.59 -7.27 -8.67
CA SER A 166 0.14 -6.26 -7.72
C SER A 166 -1.23 -5.69 -8.11
N ALA A 167 -1.87 -4.97 -7.17
CA ALA A 167 -3.09 -4.19 -7.44
C ALA A 167 -2.92 -3.22 -8.62
N ALA A 168 -1.74 -2.61 -8.74
CA ALA A 168 -1.45 -1.68 -9.83
C ALA A 168 -1.34 -2.38 -11.20
N ASP A 169 -0.85 -3.62 -11.24
CA ASP A 169 -0.87 -4.43 -12.46
C ASP A 169 -2.30 -4.80 -12.85
N GLY A 170 -3.12 -5.23 -11.90
CA GLY A 170 -4.54 -5.47 -12.13
C GLY A 170 -5.30 -4.23 -12.63
N THR A 171 -5.04 -3.06 -12.05
CA THR A 171 -5.57 -1.78 -12.52
C THR A 171 -5.13 -1.48 -13.96
N LEU A 172 -3.84 -1.68 -14.29
CA LEU A 172 -3.31 -1.50 -15.65
C LEU A 172 -4.02 -2.41 -16.66
N VAL A 173 -4.13 -3.70 -16.36
CA VAL A 173 -4.80 -4.69 -17.22
C VAL A 173 -6.25 -4.26 -17.51
N ARG A 174 -7.02 -3.96 -16.47
CA ARG A 174 -8.43 -3.54 -16.60
C ARG A 174 -8.59 -2.22 -17.36
N ALA A 175 -7.70 -1.25 -17.09
CA ALA A 175 -7.71 0.05 -17.75
C ALA A 175 -7.43 -0.08 -19.26
N LEU A 176 -6.43 -0.87 -19.65
CA LEU A 176 -6.10 -1.15 -21.05
C LEU A 176 -7.23 -1.88 -21.76
N GLN A 177 -7.79 -2.93 -21.14
CA GLN A 177 -8.95 -3.66 -21.71
C GLN A 177 -10.14 -2.74 -21.93
N ARG A 178 -10.45 -1.85 -20.97
CA ARG A 178 -11.54 -0.85 -21.11
C ARG A 178 -11.25 0.15 -22.25
N ALA A 179 -9.99 0.46 -22.50
CA ALA A 179 -9.56 1.32 -23.59
C ALA A 179 -9.46 0.58 -24.96
N GLY A 180 -9.81 -0.71 -25.02
CA GLY A 180 -9.75 -1.53 -26.23
C GLY A 180 -8.33 -2.01 -26.59
N LEU A 181 -7.41 -2.01 -25.62
CA LEU A 181 -6.03 -2.50 -25.78
C LEU A 181 -5.86 -3.88 -25.15
N ASP A 182 -5.09 -4.72 -25.80
CA ASP A 182 -4.66 -6.03 -25.26
C ASP A 182 -3.41 -5.79 -24.36
N PRO A 183 -3.50 -6.06 -23.04
CA PRO A 183 -2.41 -5.78 -22.11
C PRO A 183 -1.15 -6.61 -22.33
N ASP A 184 -1.24 -7.69 -23.11
CA ASP A 184 -0.11 -8.60 -23.38
C ASP A 184 0.51 -8.37 -24.76
N LYS A 185 -0.21 -7.71 -25.70
CA LYS A 185 0.22 -7.52 -27.08
C LYS A 185 0.44 -6.06 -27.46
N ASP A 186 -0.37 -5.14 -26.89
CA ASP A 186 -0.37 -3.74 -27.29
C ASP A 186 0.61 -2.88 -26.51
N ILE A 187 1.22 -3.40 -25.43
CA ILE A 187 2.29 -2.74 -24.67
C ILE A 187 3.48 -3.69 -24.45
N ASP A 188 4.66 -3.10 -24.21
CA ASP A 188 5.83 -3.80 -23.67
C ASP A 188 5.80 -3.70 -22.14
N LYS A 189 5.23 -4.74 -21.48
CA LYS A 189 5.07 -4.75 -20.03
C LYS A 189 6.37 -5.10 -19.31
N LEU A 190 6.92 -4.18 -18.54
CA LEU A 190 8.16 -4.36 -17.77
C LEU A 190 7.81 -4.75 -16.32
N ASN A 191 8.10 -6.00 -15.93
CA ASN A 191 7.92 -6.44 -14.55
C ASN A 191 9.06 -5.91 -13.67
N GLN A 192 8.79 -4.86 -12.91
CA GLN A 192 9.79 -4.16 -12.10
C GLN A 192 9.25 -3.85 -10.70
N GLN A 193 10.13 -3.94 -9.69
CA GLN A 193 9.82 -3.45 -8.35
C GLN A 193 9.59 -1.92 -8.39
N PRO A 194 8.78 -1.36 -7.49
CA PRO A 194 8.35 0.04 -7.56
C PRO A 194 9.50 1.05 -7.71
N ALA A 195 10.58 0.90 -6.93
CA ALA A 195 11.73 1.80 -6.99
C ALA A 195 12.49 1.69 -8.32
N VAL A 196 12.57 0.48 -8.89
CA VAL A 196 13.22 0.23 -10.19
C VAL A 196 12.38 0.85 -11.31
N GLY A 197 11.05 0.65 -11.29
CA GLY A 197 10.12 1.26 -12.24
C GLY A 197 10.15 2.78 -12.19
N ALA A 198 10.19 3.38 -10.99
CA ALA A 198 10.34 4.83 -10.82
C ALA A 198 11.65 5.36 -11.43
N SER A 199 12.75 4.62 -11.24
CA SER A 199 14.04 4.94 -11.86
C SER A 199 14.00 4.78 -13.37
N ALA A 200 13.36 3.73 -13.88
CA ALA A 200 13.20 3.48 -15.32
C ALA A 200 12.39 4.59 -15.99
N LEU A 201 11.31 5.07 -15.37
CA LEU A 201 10.54 6.21 -15.84
C LEU A 201 11.40 7.49 -15.90
N SER A 202 12.13 7.78 -14.82
CA SER A 202 13.00 8.99 -14.75
C SER A 202 14.16 8.95 -15.75
N ALA A 203 14.63 7.75 -16.11
CA ALA A 203 15.71 7.55 -17.10
C ALA A 203 15.20 7.47 -18.55
N GLY A 204 13.89 7.52 -18.78
CA GLY A 204 13.28 7.35 -20.11
C GLY A 204 13.37 5.92 -20.67
N SER A 205 13.69 4.92 -19.85
CA SER A 205 13.70 3.51 -20.23
C SER A 205 12.34 2.83 -20.08
N ALA A 206 11.39 3.47 -19.41
CA ALA A 206 9.97 3.20 -19.44
C ALA A 206 9.20 4.47 -19.82
N ASP A 207 8.17 4.36 -20.65
CA ASP A 207 7.31 5.46 -21.10
C ASP A 207 6.25 5.81 -20.06
N ALA A 208 5.78 4.82 -19.32
CA ALA A 208 4.80 4.94 -18.26
C ALA A 208 5.09 3.99 -17.10
N LEU A 209 4.52 4.32 -15.94
CA LEU A 209 4.62 3.52 -14.71
C LEU A 209 3.22 3.37 -14.11
N SER A 210 2.73 2.14 -14.02
CA SER A 210 1.55 1.79 -13.22
C SER A 210 1.98 1.35 -11.85
N GLN A 211 1.61 2.12 -10.80
CA GLN A 211 1.98 1.79 -9.44
C GLN A 211 0.89 2.12 -8.42
N PHE A 212 1.01 1.47 -7.28
CA PHE A 212 0.18 1.67 -6.11
C PHE A 212 0.75 2.75 -5.18
N VAL A 213 -0.07 3.17 -4.25
CA VAL A 213 0.31 4.10 -3.16
C VAL A 213 1.60 3.62 -2.43
N ALA A 214 2.60 4.49 -2.15
CA ALA A 214 2.58 5.95 -2.29
C ALA A 214 3.29 6.46 -3.58
N TRP A 215 3.69 5.55 -4.47
CA TRP A 215 4.62 5.85 -5.56
C TRP A 215 4.14 6.93 -6.54
N PRO A 216 2.89 6.91 -7.05
CA PRO A 216 2.43 7.95 -7.96
C PRO A 216 2.45 9.34 -7.31
N GLY A 217 1.91 9.47 -6.09
CA GLY A 217 1.92 10.73 -5.34
C GLY A 217 3.33 11.20 -4.99
N LEU A 218 4.24 10.29 -4.65
CA LEU A 218 5.65 10.62 -4.39
C LEU A 218 6.33 11.21 -5.63
N LEU A 219 6.17 10.58 -6.78
CA LEU A 219 6.78 11.03 -8.03
C LEU A 219 6.18 12.36 -8.50
N ALA A 220 4.87 12.54 -8.35
CA ALA A 220 4.19 13.80 -8.65
C ALA A 220 4.68 14.93 -7.72
N PHE A 221 4.75 14.69 -6.40
CA PHE A 221 5.27 15.64 -5.42
C PHE A 221 6.70 16.09 -5.74
N GLN A 222 7.54 15.15 -6.17
CA GLN A 222 8.93 15.42 -6.57
C GLN A 222 9.07 16.09 -7.95
N GLY A 223 7.97 16.31 -8.67
CA GLY A 223 7.99 16.82 -10.05
C GLY A 223 8.61 15.85 -11.06
N LYS A 224 8.68 14.56 -10.73
CA LYS A 224 9.26 13.50 -11.57
C LYS A 224 8.26 12.76 -12.43
N ALA A 225 6.96 12.94 -12.16
CA ALA A 225 5.87 12.35 -12.94
C ALA A 225 4.63 13.23 -12.92
N LYS A 226 3.76 13.01 -13.91
CA LYS A 226 2.37 13.47 -13.92
C LYS A 226 1.43 12.29 -14.12
N ALA A 227 0.21 12.39 -13.60
CA ALA A 227 -0.79 11.37 -13.78
C ALA A 227 -1.25 11.30 -15.25
N LEU A 228 -1.37 10.07 -15.77
CA LEU A 228 -1.96 9.76 -17.06
C LEU A 228 -3.38 9.19 -16.87
N TYR A 229 -3.54 8.31 -15.86
CA TYR A 229 -4.81 7.66 -15.59
C TYR A 229 -4.98 7.44 -14.09
N ASP A 230 -6.11 7.88 -13.56
CA ASP A 230 -6.55 7.61 -12.20
C ASP A 230 -7.34 6.30 -12.15
N GLY A 231 -6.89 5.33 -11.35
CA GLY A 231 -7.57 4.04 -11.21
C GLY A 231 -9.02 4.14 -10.73
N ALA A 232 -9.39 5.22 -10.06
CA ALA A 232 -10.77 5.49 -9.65
C ALA A 232 -11.76 5.61 -10.82
N GLN A 233 -11.27 5.84 -12.04
CA GLN A 233 -12.10 5.80 -13.26
C GLN A 233 -12.63 4.39 -13.57
N LEU A 234 -12.01 3.33 -13.06
CA LEU A 234 -12.53 1.97 -13.17
C LEU A 234 -13.81 1.78 -12.36
N ASN A 235 -13.98 2.56 -11.30
CA ASN A 235 -15.07 2.44 -10.34
C ASN A 235 -15.18 1.02 -9.76
N LEU A 236 -14.02 0.44 -9.44
CA LEU A 236 -13.86 -0.87 -8.83
C LEU A 236 -13.09 -0.71 -7.51
N PRO A 237 -13.57 -1.28 -6.41
CA PRO A 237 -12.85 -1.21 -5.14
C PRO A 237 -11.46 -1.84 -5.24
N THR A 238 -10.48 -1.22 -4.57
CA THR A 238 -9.17 -1.81 -4.28
C THR A 238 -8.86 -1.62 -2.79
N PHE A 239 -8.14 -2.56 -2.21
CA PHE A 239 -7.84 -2.50 -0.78
C PHE A 239 -6.54 -3.23 -0.43
N HIS A 240 -6.10 -3.02 0.79
CA HIS A 240 -5.08 -3.86 1.43
C HIS A 240 -5.69 -4.52 2.66
N GLY A 241 -5.23 -5.73 2.96
CA GLY A 241 -5.74 -6.51 4.09
C GLY A 241 -4.64 -7.20 4.86
N VAL A 242 -5.02 -7.73 6.02
CA VAL A 242 -4.18 -8.54 6.88
C VAL A 242 -4.52 -10.01 6.65
N THR A 243 -3.51 -10.80 6.35
CA THR A 243 -3.61 -12.25 6.29
C THR A 243 -2.80 -12.89 7.41
N ALA A 244 -3.32 -13.98 7.97
CA ALA A 244 -2.63 -14.78 8.98
C ALA A 244 -2.51 -16.22 8.51
N ARG A 245 -1.44 -16.92 8.89
CA ARG A 245 -1.37 -18.38 8.70
C ARG A 245 -2.48 -19.05 9.50
N GLU A 246 -3.20 -19.99 8.89
CA GLU A 246 -4.36 -20.62 9.51
C GLU A 246 -4.00 -21.36 10.81
N ASN A 247 -2.89 -22.11 10.81
CA ASN A 247 -2.40 -22.79 12.00
C ASN A 247 -2.03 -21.78 13.11
N PHE A 248 -1.37 -20.67 12.79
CA PHE A 248 -1.10 -19.63 13.76
C PHE A 248 -2.38 -19.05 14.36
N ALA A 249 -3.37 -18.75 13.53
CA ALA A 249 -4.67 -18.23 13.99
C ALA A 249 -5.42 -19.21 14.91
N LYS A 250 -5.36 -20.52 14.61
CA LYS A 250 -5.96 -21.59 15.42
C LYS A 250 -5.21 -21.83 16.73
N ASP A 251 -3.89 -21.88 16.67
CA ASP A 251 -3.05 -22.21 17.83
C ASP A 251 -2.89 -21.02 18.79
N ARG A 252 -3.03 -19.78 18.29
CA ARG A 252 -2.81 -18.54 19.04
C ARG A 252 -3.88 -17.48 18.79
N PRO A 253 -5.18 -17.82 18.95
CA PRO A 253 -6.27 -16.89 18.65
C PRO A 253 -6.20 -15.60 19.49
N ALA A 254 -5.77 -15.69 20.77
CA ALA A 254 -5.63 -14.52 21.63
C ALA A 254 -4.54 -13.54 21.13
N VAL A 255 -3.47 -14.05 20.54
CA VAL A 255 -2.39 -13.23 19.95
C VAL A 255 -2.87 -12.53 18.69
N LEU A 256 -3.62 -13.23 17.82
CA LEU A 256 -4.22 -12.64 16.62
C LEU A 256 -5.26 -11.58 17.01
N GLU A 257 -6.11 -11.84 18.00
CA GLU A 257 -7.07 -10.85 18.52
C GLU A 257 -6.36 -9.61 19.10
N ALA A 258 -5.25 -9.81 19.81
CA ALA A 258 -4.41 -8.72 20.33
C ALA A 258 -3.86 -7.85 19.17
N PHE A 259 -3.41 -8.45 18.05
CA PHE A 259 -2.99 -7.74 16.86
C PHE A 259 -4.14 -6.92 16.26
N LEU A 260 -5.31 -7.52 16.09
CA LEU A 260 -6.47 -6.86 15.49
C LEU A 260 -7.05 -5.72 16.37
N LYS A 261 -6.98 -5.86 17.71
CA LYS A 261 -7.29 -4.77 18.65
C LYS A 261 -6.28 -3.62 18.50
N ALA A 262 -5.00 -3.95 18.41
CA ALA A 262 -3.95 -2.95 18.21
C ALA A 262 -4.08 -2.24 16.85
N GLN A 263 -4.44 -2.98 15.80
CA GLN A 263 -4.76 -2.40 14.48
C GLN A 263 -5.92 -1.42 14.56
N ALA A 264 -7.00 -1.78 15.26
CA ALA A 264 -8.14 -0.89 15.46
C ALA A 264 -7.75 0.40 16.20
N GLN A 265 -6.92 0.29 17.25
CA GLN A 265 -6.40 1.45 17.97
C GLN A 265 -5.51 2.33 17.09
N ALA A 266 -4.69 1.73 16.21
CA ALA A 266 -3.89 2.50 15.25
C ALA A 266 -4.75 3.19 14.19
N THR A 267 -5.88 2.59 13.80
CA THR A 267 -6.88 3.20 12.92
C THR A 267 -7.55 4.40 13.62
N ASP A 268 -8.02 4.22 14.85
CA ASP A 268 -8.64 5.30 15.63
C ASP A 268 -7.66 6.46 15.88
N TYR A 269 -6.38 6.15 16.09
CA TYR A 269 -5.34 7.19 16.21
C TYR A 269 -5.13 7.96 14.90
N LEU A 270 -5.09 7.26 13.76
CA LEU A 270 -4.95 7.87 12.44
C LEU A 270 -6.12 8.81 12.14
N ASP A 271 -7.35 8.35 12.39
CA ASP A 271 -8.56 9.13 12.16
C ASP A 271 -8.64 10.37 13.08
N ALA A 272 -8.21 10.23 14.35
CA ALA A 272 -8.24 11.33 15.31
C ALA A 272 -7.07 12.33 15.15
N HIS A 273 -5.94 11.89 14.56
CA HIS A 273 -4.70 12.67 14.48
C HIS A 273 -4.02 12.52 13.11
N PRO A 274 -4.69 12.84 11.98
CA PRO A 274 -4.20 12.51 10.63
C PRO A 274 -2.86 13.18 10.30
N VAL A 275 -2.63 14.41 10.74
CA VAL A 275 -1.35 15.12 10.55
C VAL A 275 -0.22 14.45 11.34
N ALA A 276 -0.45 14.18 12.63
CA ALA A 276 0.57 13.53 13.48
C ALA A 276 0.87 12.09 13.01
N ALA A 277 -0.15 11.37 12.54
CA ALA A 277 0.02 10.05 11.93
C ALA A 277 0.87 10.14 10.66
N ALA A 278 0.59 11.11 9.76
CA ALA A 278 1.35 11.33 8.55
C ALA A 278 2.83 11.66 8.84
N GLU A 279 3.10 12.52 9.82
CA GLU A 279 4.46 12.87 10.24
C GLU A 279 5.19 11.67 10.88
N SER A 280 4.51 10.87 11.70
CA SER A 280 5.06 9.64 12.27
C SER A 280 5.47 8.64 11.20
N VAL A 281 4.61 8.40 10.22
CA VAL A 281 4.89 7.50 9.08
C VAL A 281 6.02 8.08 8.22
N ALA A 282 6.02 9.37 7.94
CA ALA A 282 7.08 10.04 7.18
C ALA A 282 8.44 9.86 7.85
N LYS A 283 8.52 10.06 9.17
CA LYS A 283 9.73 9.84 9.97
C LYS A 283 10.23 8.39 9.89
N ALA A 284 9.33 7.43 9.93
CA ALA A 284 9.68 6.01 9.91
C ALA A 284 10.09 5.50 8.51
N THR A 285 9.61 6.12 7.43
CA THR A 285 9.76 5.62 6.05
C THR A 285 10.69 6.45 5.18
N GLY A 286 10.96 7.69 5.57
CA GLY A 286 11.65 8.69 4.75
C GLY A 286 10.80 9.27 3.61
N LEU A 287 9.48 9.00 3.59
CA LEU A 287 8.56 9.64 2.65
C LEU A 287 8.25 11.07 3.10
N PRO A 288 7.98 12.01 2.18
CA PRO A 288 7.44 13.32 2.55
C PRO A 288 6.10 13.17 3.28
N ALA A 289 5.92 13.89 4.37
CA ALA A 289 4.66 13.83 5.15
C ALA A 289 3.46 14.29 4.32
N GLU A 290 3.67 15.20 3.37
CA GLU A 290 2.68 15.70 2.42
C GLU A 290 2.16 14.57 1.51
N VAL A 291 3.05 13.66 1.10
CA VAL A 291 2.67 12.46 0.33
C VAL A 291 1.92 11.48 1.20
N VAL A 292 2.36 11.27 2.45
CA VAL A 292 1.62 10.40 3.38
C VAL A 292 0.23 10.97 3.64
N TYR A 293 0.10 12.28 3.86
CA TYR A 293 -1.19 12.92 4.10
C TYR A 293 -2.12 12.84 2.87
N LEU A 294 -1.61 12.99 1.65
CA LEU A 294 -2.41 12.82 0.41
C LEU A 294 -3.20 11.51 0.43
N TYR A 295 -2.59 10.43 0.93
CA TYR A 295 -3.24 9.12 0.96
C TYR A 295 -3.95 8.82 2.27
N ASN A 296 -3.42 9.25 3.40
CA ASN A 296 -3.84 8.81 4.74
C ASN A 296 -4.45 9.94 5.58
N GLY A 297 -4.61 11.14 5.04
CA GLY A 297 -5.25 12.27 5.70
C GLY A 297 -6.74 12.09 5.92
N ASP A 298 -7.39 13.05 6.54
CA ASP A 298 -8.82 13.01 6.90
C ASP A 298 -9.73 12.76 5.68
N HIS A 299 -9.43 13.43 4.56
CA HIS A 299 -10.09 13.21 3.26
C HIS A 299 -9.16 12.49 2.25
N GLY A 300 -8.18 11.73 2.74
CA GLY A 300 -7.17 11.07 1.93
C GLY A 300 -7.74 10.05 0.95
N ILE A 301 -6.90 9.64 -0.01
CA ILE A 301 -7.30 8.66 -1.04
C ILE A 301 -7.68 7.32 -0.40
N SER A 302 -7.04 6.93 0.71
CA SER A 302 -7.32 5.69 1.44
C SER A 302 -8.26 5.93 2.60
N THR A 303 -9.32 5.14 2.71
CA THR A 303 -10.12 5.03 3.93
C THR A 303 -9.62 3.87 4.75
N PHE A 304 -9.45 4.05 6.07
CA PHE A 304 -8.95 3.02 6.97
C PHE A 304 -10.07 2.45 7.84
N ASP A 305 -10.27 1.14 7.76
CA ASP A 305 -11.27 0.43 8.58
C ASP A 305 -10.90 -1.06 8.62
N PRO A 306 -10.73 -1.68 9.79
CA PRO A 306 -10.39 -3.09 9.89
C PRO A 306 -11.55 -4.04 9.56
N SER A 307 -12.79 -3.56 9.39
CA SER A 307 -13.93 -4.42 9.06
C SER A 307 -13.88 -4.93 7.61
N VAL A 308 -14.31 -6.18 7.41
CA VAL A 308 -14.34 -6.82 6.08
C VAL A 308 -15.67 -6.49 5.40
N LYS A 309 -15.69 -5.46 4.57
CA LYS A 309 -16.91 -4.98 3.90
C LYS A 309 -17.31 -5.89 2.74
N PRO A 310 -18.61 -6.21 2.55
CA PRO A 310 -19.07 -7.10 1.46
C PRO A 310 -18.63 -6.65 0.06
N GLN A 311 -18.59 -5.34 -0.21
CA GLN A 311 -18.14 -4.83 -1.51
C GLN A 311 -16.65 -5.08 -1.79
N LEU A 312 -15.80 -5.14 -0.75
CA LEU A 312 -14.39 -5.49 -0.90
C LEU A 312 -14.22 -6.99 -1.16
N VAL A 313 -15.04 -7.83 -0.54
CA VAL A 313 -15.06 -9.27 -0.81
C VAL A 313 -15.53 -9.55 -2.24
N ALA A 314 -16.56 -8.82 -2.72
CA ALA A 314 -17.02 -8.92 -4.10
C ALA A 314 -15.92 -8.51 -5.10
N ALA A 315 -15.23 -7.40 -4.84
CA ALA A 315 -14.10 -6.97 -5.68
C ALA A 315 -12.96 -8.00 -5.70
N LEU A 316 -12.66 -8.62 -4.54
CA LEU A 316 -11.65 -9.67 -4.45
C LEU A 316 -12.03 -10.90 -5.31
N LYS A 317 -13.31 -11.26 -5.36
CA LYS A 317 -13.81 -12.33 -6.25
C LYS A 317 -13.63 -11.97 -7.73
N ASP A 318 -13.90 -10.72 -8.11
CA ASP A 318 -13.72 -10.25 -9.47
C ASP A 318 -12.24 -10.20 -9.90
N ASP A 319 -11.31 -10.05 -8.97
CA ASP A 319 -9.86 -10.02 -9.22
C ASP A 319 -9.29 -11.40 -9.58
N VAL A 320 -9.93 -12.50 -9.15
CA VAL A 320 -9.47 -13.88 -9.41
C VAL A 320 -9.29 -14.11 -10.91
N SER A 321 -10.27 -13.72 -11.74
CA SER A 321 -10.23 -13.93 -13.18
C SER A 321 -9.04 -13.25 -13.88
N ILE A 322 -8.62 -12.09 -13.39
CA ILE A 322 -7.45 -11.37 -13.92
C ILE A 322 -6.15 -12.13 -13.62
N LEU A 323 -6.03 -12.64 -12.40
CA LEU A 323 -4.85 -13.42 -11.99
C LEU A 323 -4.78 -14.78 -12.68
N GLU A 324 -5.92 -15.44 -12.90
CA GLU A 324 -6.00 -16.71 -13.65
C GLU A 324 -5.61 -16.50 -15.11
N ALA A 325 -6.13 -15.46 -15.76
CA ALA A 325 -5.76 -15.11 -17.13
C ALA A 325 -4.25 -14.83 -17.26
N ALA A 326 -3.65 -14.19 -16.27
CA ALA A 326 -2.21 -13.95 -16.18
C ALA A 326 -1.39 -15.17 -15.72
N LYS A 327 -2.02 -16.31 -15.41
CA LYS A 327 -1.40 -17.53 -14.87
C LYS A 327 -0.61 -17.32 -13.58
N LEU A 328 -1.02 -16.34 -12.77
CA LEU A 328 -0.39 -16.01 -11.49
C LEU A 328 -1.04 -16.76 -10.33
N THR A 329 -2.25 -17.25 -10.50
CA THR A 329 -2.96 -18.11 -9.56
C THR A 329 -3.81 -19.14 -10.31
N GLY A 330 -4.25 -20.20 -9.60
CA GLY A 330 -5.37 -21.03 -10.01
C GLY A 330 -6.65 -20.56 -9.33
N ASP A 331 -7.67 -21.42 -9.34
CA ASP A 331 -8.93 -21.17 -8.64
C ASP A 331 -8.71 -20.88 -7.14
N VAL A 332 -9.26 -19.77 -6.68
CA VAL A 332 -9.22 -19.32 -5.27
C VAL A 332 -10.66 -19.26 -4.74
N ASP A 333 -10.96 -20.10 -3.76
CA ASP A 333 -12.18 -19.99 -2.99
C ASP A 333 -12.08 -18.80 -2.03
N VAL A 334 -12.55 -17.63 -2.48
CA VAL A 334 -12.52 -16.39 -1.72
C VAL A 334 -13.38 -16.48 -0.47
N ASP A 335 -14.51 -17.18 -0.51
CA ASP A 335 -15.41 -17.32 0.66
C ASP A 335 -14.74 -18.11 1.77
N SER A 336 -13.96 -19.14 1.44
CA SER A 336 -13.19 -19.87 2.44
C SER A 336 -11.92 -19.12 2.87
N PHE A 337 -11.36 -18.24 2.03
CA PHE A 337 -10.19 -17.44 2.37
C PHE A 337 -10.50 -16.34 3.37
N VAL A 338 -11.68 -15.72 3.27
CA VAL A 338 -12.11 -14.64 4.18
C VAL A 338 -12.58 -15.24 5.52
N ASP A 339 -11.93 -14.81 6.60
CA ASP A 339 -12.28 -15.23 7.97
C ASP A 339 -12.33 -14.00 8.89
N ASP A 340 -13.47 -13.35 8.92
CA ASP A 340 -13.68 -12.13 9.71
C ASP A 340 -14.08 -12.37 11.18
N GLN A 341 -14.14 -13.66 11.62
CA GLN A 341 -14.50 -13.99 13.00
C GLN A 341 -13.56 -13.37 14.02
N TYR A 342 -12.25 -13.32 13.73
CA TYR A 342 -11.25 -12.77 14.63
C TYR A 342 -11.39 -11.25 14.79
N VAL A 343 -11.59 -10.50 13.68
CA VAL A 343 -11.79 -9.05 13.75
C VAL A 343 -13.15 -8.71 14.35
N LYS A 344 -14.20 -9.49 14.09
CA LYS A 344 -15.50 -9.36 14.77
C LYS A 344 -15.35 -9.48 16.28
N LYS A 345 -14.62 -10.48 16.75
CA LYS A 345 -14.36 -10.68 18.17
C LYS A 345 -13.49 -9.56 18.75
N ALA A 346 -12.43 -9.14 18.07
CA ALA A 346 -11.54 -8.08 18.50
C ALA A 346 -12.26 -6.74 18.65
N LEU A 347 -13.16 -6.40 17.72
CA LEU A 347 -13.91 -5.13 17.69
C LEU A 347 -15.21 -5.19 18.52
N GLY A 348 -15.76 -6.38 18.78
CA GLY A 348 -17.00 -6.55 19.52
C GLY A 348 -18.15 -5.72 18.95
N ALA A 349 -18.83 -4.97 19.82
CA ALA A 349 -19.99 -4.13 19.45
C ALA A 349 -19.66 -3.04 18.40
N SER A 350 -18.39 -2.63 18.25
CA SER A 350 -18.00 -1.60 17.28
C SER A 350 -17.93 -2.12 15.84
N TYR A 351 -17.83 -3.43 15.62
CA TYR A 351 -17.72 -4.03 14.29
C TYR A 351 -18.87 -3.63 13.36
N GLY A 352 -20.11 -3.76 13.82
CA GLY A 352 -21.29 -3.41 13.02
C GLY A 352 -21.34 -1.94 12.61
N LYS A 353 -20.94 -1.04 13.51
CA LYS A 353 -20.84 0.40 13.20
C LYS A 353 -19.79 0.67 12.13
N ARG A 354 -18.61 0.08 12.26
CA ARG A 354 -17.52 0.21 11.28
C ARG A 354 -17.91 -0.38 9.93
N LEU A 355 -18.54 -1.55 9.93
CA LEU A 355 -19.00 -2.20 8.70
C LEU A 355 -19.97 -1.33 7.90
N ALA A 356 -20.86 -0.60 8.59
CA ALA A 356 -21.86 0.30 7.99
C ALA A 356 -21.29 1.70 7.64
N ALA A 357 -20.12 2.06 8.14
CA ALA A 357 -19.51 3.36 7.89
C ALA A 357 -19.15 3.52 6.41
N THR A 358 -19.44 4.71 5.87
CA THR A 358 -19.04 5.13 4.54
C THR A 358 -17.83 6.05 4.61
N PRO A 359 -16.96 6.07 3.58
CA PRO A 359 -15.86 7.04 3.50
C PRO A 359 -16.37 8.48 3.62
N PRO A 360 -15.60 9.38 4.26
CA PRO A 360 -15.92 10.80 4.23
C PRO A 360 -15.91 11.31 2.77
N PRO A 361 -16.73 12.33 2.45
CA PRO A 361 -16.68 12.96 1.14
C PRO A 361 -15.31 13.62 0.93
N ALA A 362 -14.80 13.57 -0.30
CA ALA A 362 -13.57 14.28 -0.64
C ALA A 362 -13.75 15.80 -0.43
N ALA A 363 -12.73 16.47 0.14
CA ALA A 363 -12.72 17.90 0.38
C ALA A 363 -11.41 18.54 -0.10
N SER A 364 -11.48 19.84 -0.45
CA SER A 364 -10.28 20.62 -0.72
C SER A 364 -9.63 21.00 0.61
N GLU A 365 -8.32 20.77 0.75
CA GLU A 365 -7.61 20.98 2.02
C GLU A 365 -6.29 21.72 1.82
N VAL A 366 -5.96 22.58 2.77
CA VAL A 366 -4.62 23.17 2.89
C VAL A 366 -3.99 22.69 4.20
N TRP A 367 -2.73 22.27 4.11
CA TRP A 367 -1.86 22.07 5.26
C TRP A 367 -0.95 23.29 5.44
N PRO A 368 -1.20 24.16 6.43
CA PRO A 368 -0.33 25.29 6.70
C PRO A 368 1.02 24.82 7.29
N LYS A 369 2.08 25.59 7.05
CA LYS A 369 3.39 25.31 7.66
C LYS A 369 3.33 25.39 9.18
N GLY A 370 3.84 24.36 9.85
CA GLY A 370 3.88 24.28 11.31
C GLY A 370 2.54 24.00 11.99
N ALA A 371 1.47 23.80 11.23
CA ALA A 371 0.17 23.45 11.80
C ALA A 371 0.07 21.94 12.11
N SER A 372 -0.60 21.61 13.21
CA SER A 372 -0.94 20.24 13.63
C SER A 372 -2.23 19.72 13.00
N GLU A 373 -2.94 20.56 12.24
CA GLU A 373 -4.21 20.26 11.57
C GLU A 373 -4.24 20.90 10.19
N THR A 374 -5.00 20.33 9.27
CA THR A 374 -5.31 20.93 7.98
C THR A 374 -6.52 21.85 8.07
N ARG A 375 -6.76 22.60 7.01
CA ARG A 375 -7.94 23.44 6.86
C ARG A 375 -8.72 23.04 5.63
N SER A 376 -9.96 22.62 5.81
CA SER A 376 -10.86 22.23 4.73
C SER A 376 -11.62 23.42 4.13
N PHE A 377 -11.96 23.31 2.84
CA PHE A 377 -12.70 24.31 2.08
C PHE A 377 -13.84 23.62 1.33
N THR A 378 -14.94 24.32 1.17
CA THR A 378 -16.15 23.79 0.50
C THR A 378 -16.05 23.80 -1.03
N SER A 379 -15.05 24.48 -1.61
CA SER A 379 -14.78 24.46 -3.05
C SER A 379 -13.30 24.63 -3.37
N PRO A 380 -12.85 24.11 -4.54
CA PRO A 380 -11.50 24.36 -5.03
C PRO A 380 -11.16 25.85 -5.19
N ALA A 381 -12.12 26.68 -5.60
CA ALA A 381 -11.93 28.13 -5.76
C ALA A 381 -11.60 28.81 -4.41
N GLN A 382 -12.30 28.44 -3.33
CA GLN A 382 -11.98 28.97 -1.99
C GLN A 382 -10.59 28.53 -1.51
N LEU A 383 -10.20 27.31 -1.79
CA LEU A 383 -8.84 26.84 -1.48
C LEU A 383 -7.81 27.68 -2.25
N LEU A 384 -8.01 27.88 -3.56
CA LEU A 384 -7.09 28.64 -4.40
C LEU A 384 -6.98 30.11 -3.94
N ALA A 385 -8.10 30.76 -3.57
CA ALA A 385 -8.10 32.11 -3.00
C ALA A 385 -7.27 32.17 -1.72
N TYR A 386 -7.44 31.18 -0.82
CA TYR A 386 -6.62 31.07 0.38
C TYR A 386 -5.13 30.90 0.07
N VAL A 387 -4.80 29.99 -0.86
CA VAL A 387 -3.41 29.74 -1.27
C VAL A 387 -2.82 30.99 -1.91
N ALA A 388 -3.55 31.72 -2.76
CA ALA A 388 -3.10 32.94 -3.39
C ALA A 388 -2.72 34.01 -2.36
N ALA A 389 -3.54 34.16 -1.31
CA ALA A 389 -3.32 35.13 -0.23
C ALA A 389 -2.23 34.73 0.78
N HIS A 390 -1.88 33.42 0.89
CA HIS A 390 -1.01 32.89 1.95
C HIS A 390 0.12 32.01 1.43
N ARG A 391 0.65 32.25 0.22
CA ARG A 391 1.62 31.36 -0.49
C ARG A 391 2.77 30.88 0.39
N ASP A 392 3.38 31.80 1.15
CA ASP A 392 4.54 31.48 1.99
C ASP A 392 4.19 30.67 3.24
N ALA A 393 2.93 30.65 3.65
CA ALA A 393 2.44 29.93 4.82
C ALA A 393 1.88 28.53 4.50
N VAL A 394 1.68 28.21 3.22
CA VAL A 394 1.17 26.90 2.78
C VAL A 394 2.30 25.90 2.72
N ARG A 395 2.11 24.71 3.34
CA ARG A 395 2.98 23.54 3.23
C ARG A 395 2.58 22.67 2.05
N ALA A 396 1.28 22.34 1.95
CA ALA A 396 0.67 21.60 0.84
C ALA A 396 -0.79 22.00 0.66
N ALA A 397 -1.31 21.82 -0.54
CA ALA A 397 -2.72 22.01 -0.86
C ALA A 397 -3.21 20.82 -1.69
N TYR A 398 -4.40 20.33 -1.36
CA TYR A 398 -5.00 19.14 -1.96
C TYR A 398 -6.39 19.47 -2.48
N VAL A 399 -6.72 18.94 -3.66
CA VAL A 399 -8.03 19.12 -4.29
C VAL A 399 -8.56 17.78 -4.79
N PRO A 400 -9.88 17.52 -4.66
CA PRO A 400 -10.48 16.32 -5.24
C PRO A 400 -10.67 16.48 -6.75
N ASP A 401 -10.38 15.43 -7.50
CA ASP A 401 -10.77 15.31 -8.92
C ASP A 401 -12.29 15.49 -9.08
N ALA A 402 -12.71 16.31 -9.98
CA ALA A 402 -14.12 16.64 -10.17
C ALA A 402 -15.00 15.45 -10.63
N THR A 403 -14.39 14.42 -11.23
CA THR A 403 -15.09 13.23 -11.72
C THR A 403 -15.02 12.07 -10.76
N THR A 404 -13.86 11.83 -10.20
CA THR A 404 -13.57 10.63 -9.40
C THR A 404 -13.57 10.89 -7.90
N GLY A 405 -13.38 12.14 -7.47
CA GLY A 405 -13.18 12.51 -6.08
C GLY A 405 -11.79 12.14 -5.55
N THR A 406 -10.90 11.60 -6.38
CA THR A 406 -9.53 11.27 -5.95
C THR A 406 -8.79 12.54 -5.55
N LEU A 407 -8.30 12.58 -4.32
CA LEU A 407 -7.52 13.71 -3.83
C LEU A 407 -6.18 13.79 -4.56
N TRP A 408 -5.75 15.01 -4.91
CA TRP A 408 -4.46 15.24 -5.56
C TRP A 408 -3.83 16.55 -5.12
N PHE A 409 -2.53 16.72 -5.35
CA PHE A 409 -1.87 18.00 -5.08
C PHE A 409 -2.43 19.10 -5.99
N ALA A 410 -2.83 20.22 -5.42
CA ALA A 410 -3.46 21.32 -6.16
C ALA A 410 -2.53 21.89 -7.25
N ASP A 411 -1.22 21.96 -6.99
CA ASP A 411 -0.19 22.44 -7.92
C ASP A 411 0.20 21.41 -9.00
N LYS A 412 -0.31 20.17 -8.91
CA LYS A 412 -0.09 19.07 -9.86
C LYS A 412 -1.39 18.67 -10.59
N ALA A 413 -2.53 19.19 -10.18
CA ALA A 413 -3.81 18.94 -10.84
C ALA A 413 -3.86 19.62 -12.22
N VAL A 414 -4.63 19.03 -13.13
CA VAL A 414 -5.03 19.67 -14.39
C VAL A 414 -6.22 20.57 -14.09
N TRP A 415 -6.02 21.87 -14.23
CA TRP A 415 -7.07 22.85 -13.97
C TRP A 415 -7.84 23.20 -15.23
N VAL A 416 -9.16 23.27 -15.12
CA VAL A 416 -10.06 23.73 -16.18
C VAL A 416 -10.82 24.95 -15.68
N ALA A 417 -10.82 26.03 -16.46
CA ALA A 417 -11.72 27.16 -16.26
C ALA A 417 -12.99 26.93 -17.07
N ASP A 418 -14.14 26.99 -16.40
CA ASP A 418 -15.47 26.91 -17.00
C ASP A 418 -16.29 28.11 -16.51
N GLY A 419 -16.30 29.19 -17.29
CA GLY A 419 -16.81 30.48 -16.85
C GLY A 419 -16.03 30.99 -15.60
N ALA A 420 -16.75 31.10 -14.48
CA ALA A 420 -16.17 31.47 -13.18
C ALA A 420 -15.66 30.27 -12.38
N ASP A 421 -16.01 29.05 -12.75
CA ASP A 421 -15.66 27.84 -12.03
C ASP A 421 -14.23 27.41 -12.32
N LEU A 422 -13.54 26.91 -11.29
CA LEU A 422 -12.18 26.36 -11.34
C LEU A 422 -12.24 24.88 -10.98
N VAL A 423 -12.10 24.03 -11.99
CA VAL A 423 -12.39 22.59 -11.89
C VAL A 423 -11.08 21.79 -11.97
N PRO A 424 -10.71 21.03 -10.91
CA PRO A 424 -9.49 20.24 -10.89
C PRO A 424 -9.71 18.81 -11.38
N PHE A 425 -8.71 18.25 -12.07
CA PHE A 425 -8.65 16.87 -12.52
C PHE A 425 -7.27 16.26 -12.22
N VAL A 426 -7.24 14.95 -11.93
CA VAL A 426 -5.99 14.21 -11.75
C VAL A 426 -5.33 13.93 -13.11
N ALA A 427 -6.12 13.53 -14.11
CA ALA A 427 -5.61 13.08 -15.40
C ALA A 427 -6.06 14.00 -16.57
N PRO A 428 -5.21 14.20 -17.60
CA PRO A 428 -5.57 15.03 -18.77
C PRO A 428 -6.80 14.54 -19.51
N ALA A 429 -6.99 13.22 -19.65
CA ALA A 429 -8.12 12.66 -20.40
C ALA A 429 -9.49 13.01 -19.78
N THR A 430 -9.59 13.03 -18.44
CA THR A 430 -10.83 13.43 -17.74
C THR A 430 -11.10 14.92 -17.90
N ALA A 431 -10.06 15.77 -17.85
CA ALA A 431 -10.18 17.19 -18.15
C ALA A 431 -10.67 17.46 -19.59
N GLN A 432 -10.13 16.73 -20.57
CA GLN A 432 -10.55 16.86 -21.96
C GLN A 432 -11.98 16.37 -22.17
N ALA A 433 -12.39 15.28 -21.53
CA ALA A 433 -13.78 14.81 -21.58
C ALA A 433 -14.75 15.85 -20.99
N TYR A 434 -14.37 16.50 -19.88
CA TYR A 434 -15.15 17.59 -19.30
C TYR A 434 -15.29 18.77 -20.29
N ILE A 435 -14.18 19.24 -20.88
CA ILE A 435 -14.17 20.33 -21.85
C ILE A 435 -15.05 20.01 -23.07
N GLY A 436 -15.02 18.76 -23.54
CA GLY A 436 -15.88 18.31 -24.65
C GLY A 436 -17.38 18.41 -24.34
N ALA A 437 -17.77 18.37 -23.08
CA ALA A 437 -19.17 18.50 -22.63
C ALA A 437 -19.56 19.94 -22.21
N HIS A 438 -18.60 20.86 -22.04
CA HIS A 438 -18.81 22.21 -21.51
C HIS A 438 -18.24 23.26 -22.46
N SER A 439 -19.15 23.92 -23.22
CA SER A 439 -18.78 24.94 -24.23
C SER A 439 -18.10 26.14 -23.55
N GLY A 440 -16.90 26.49 -24.00
CA GLY A 440 -16.10 27.58 -23.46
C GLY A 440 -15.14 27.19 -22.32
N ALA A 441 -15.25 25.97 -21.81
CA ALA A 441 -14.28 25.45 -20.84
C ALA A 441 -12.91 25.22 -21.49
N ARG A 442 -11.82 25.52 -20.77
CA ARG A 442 -10.45 25.36 -21.28
C ARG A 442 -9.46 24.99 -20.18
N VAL A 443 -8.43 24.26 -20.54
CA VAL A 443 -7.31 24.03 -19.63
C VAL A 443 -6.60 25.35 -19.31
N ILE A 444 -6.26 25.52 -18.05
CA ILE A 444 -5.48 26.64 -17.54
C ILE A 444 -4.29 26.15 -16.71
N THR A 445 -3.31 27.00 -16.52
CA THR A 445 -2.20 26.72 -15.60
C THR A 445 -2.63 26.91 -14.15
N TYR A 446 -1.90 26.28 -13.22
CA TYR A 446 -2.12 26.52 -11.79
C TYR A 446 -1.94 27.99 -11.39
N ALA A 447 -0.96 28.68 -12.00
CA ALA A 447 -0.75 30.11 -11.77
C ALA A 447 -1.98 30.92 -12.19
N GLU A 448 -2.54 30.63 -13.37
CA GLU A 448 -3.78 31.29 -13.84
C GLU A 448 -4.99 30.96 -12.95
N ALA A 449 -5.06 29.72 -12.43
CA ALA A 449 -6.11 29.34 -11.49
C ALA A 449 -6.05 30.14 -10.19
N LEU A 450 -4.83 30.37 -9.67
CA LEU A 450 -4.62 31.22 -8.48
C LEU A 450 -4.97 32.70 -8.74
N GLU A 451 -4.63 33.24 -9.91
CA GLU A 451 -4.96 34.61 -10.30
C GLU A 451 -6.46 34.84 -10.43
N ARG A 452 -7.18 33.84 -10.97
CA ARG A 452 -8.64 33.91 -11.13
C ARG A 452 -9.40 33.79 -9.82
N ALA A 453 -8.80 33.11 -8.83
CA ALA A 453 -9.41 32.89 -7.50
C ALA A 453 -9.12 34.05 -6.53
N ALA A 454 -8.10 34.88 -6.78
CA ALA A 454 -7.70 36.02 -5.96
C ALA A 454 -8.67 37.20 -6.10
#